data_464874b32a35b5c37f70aa9040d991f3
#
_entry.id   464874b32a35b5c37f70aa9040d991f3
#
_cell.length_a   1.000
_cell.length_b   1.000
_cell.length_c   1.000
_cell.angle_alpha   90.00
_cell.angle_beta   90.00
_cell.angle_gamma   90.00
#
_symmetry.space_group_name_H-M   'P 1'
#
loop_
_entity.id
_entity.type
_entity.pdbx_description
1 polymer ?
#
loop_
_entity_poly.entity_id
_entity_poly.type
_entity_poly.pdbx_seq_one_letter_code
_entity_poly.pdbx_strand_id
1 'polypeptide(L)'
;LTGHGGLEKLEYRTDLPVPTPEKGEVLIKVGASAVNNTDINTRIGWYSKCVIEQTNAGAFDGFQTINDNDASWSGIPVKFPRIQGADCCGEIVAVGEQVSSDRIGERVLVRTLQQSVMTEAEYSCITYGSECDGGFAQYTKVLATEAFPIRSSLNDAELASFPCAYSTAENMIDRANVKPNDTVLITGASGGVGSAAVQLVKRRHAEVIAICSENKMEQLIALGADKVIPRGRNLLDFLGQDSVDVVIDLVAGKQWPELPDLLRKGGSYTVAGAIAGPIVELDVRTLYLKDLSFLGCTYQPRSVFENLIRYIERSELHPLVAKQYSLKEIKSAQQDFMAKKFVGKLILLPPQ
;
A
#
# COMPACT_ATOMS: atom_id res chain seq x y z
N LEU A 1 9.62 15.73 4.43
CA LEU A 1 10.45 15.40 3.27
C LEU A 1 10.80 16.68 2.52
N THR A 2 12.09 16.99 2.38
CA THR A 2 12.58 18.25 1.80
C THR A 2 13.02 18.14 0.33
N GLY A 3 12.97 16.96 -0.22
CA GLY A 3 13.34 16.65 -1.61
C GLY A 3 13.47 15.16 -1.84
N HIS A 4 13.66 14.74 -3.08
CA HIS A 4 14.06 13.36 -3.35
C HIS A 4 15.49 13.10 -2.87
N GLY A 5 15.79 11.89 -2.39
CA GLY A 5 17.12 11.51 -1.93
C GLY A 5 17.13 10.48 -0.81
N GLY A 6 18.19 10.49 -0.02
CA GLY A 6 18.41 9.59 1.09
C GLY A 6 17.64 9.99 2.36
N LEU A 7 18.02 9.36 3.48
CA LEU A 7 17.37 9.62 4.77
C LEU A 7 17.64 11.04 5.31
N GLU A 8 18.65 11.75 4.80
CA GLU A 8 18.92 13.16 5.13
C GLU A 8 17.78 14.08 4.72
N LYS A 9 16.99 13.69 3.71
CA LYS A 9 15.82 14.45 3.25
C LYS A 9 14.63 14.39 4.20
N LEU A 10 14.65 13.49 5.20
CA LEU A 10 13.66 13.42 6.25
C LEU A 10 14.04 14.36 7.40
N GLU A 11 13.20 15.36 7.67
CA GLU A 11 13.33 16.29 8.79
C GLU A 11 12.17 16.15 9.75
N TYR A 12 12.45 15.95 11.04
CA TYR A 12 11.43 16.05 12.07
C TYR A 12 11.30 17.51 12.51
N ARG A 13 10.13 18.11 12.28
CA ARG A 13 9.85 19.52 12.53
C ARG A 13 8.82 19.66 13.66
N THR A 14 9.00 20.64 14.52
CA THR A 14 8.09 20.96 15.65
C THR A 14 7.54 22.38 15.58
N ASP A 15 7.83 23.10 14.50
CA ASP A 15 7.54 24.51 14.28
C ASP A 15 6.54 24.76 13.15
N LEU A 16 5.94 23.69 12.60
CA LEU A 16 4.91 23.84 11.58
C LEU A 16 3.58 24.20 12.20
N PRO A 17 2.83 25.16 11.61
CA PRO A 17 1.52 25.51 12.10
C PRO A 17 0.53 24.34 11.94
N VAL A 18 -0.42 24.23 12.85
CA VAL A 18 -1.58 23.33 12.68
C VAL A 18 -2.40 23.81 11.49
N PRO A 19 -2.69 22.95 10.50
CA PRO A 19 -3.47 23.37 9.33
C PRO A 19 -4.90 23.71 9.72
N THR A 20 -5.48 24.70 9.03
CA THR A 20 -6.90 25.04 9.16
C THR A 20 -7.69 24.30 8.07
N PRO A 21 -8.78 23.58 8.41
CA PRO A 21 -9.61 22.93 7.42
C PRO A 21 -10.37 23.97 6.58
N GLU A 22 -10.30 23.80 5.26
CA GLU A 22 -11.02 24.62 4.29
C GLU A 22 -12.44 24.07 4.05
N LYS A 23 -13.18 24.70 3.15
CA LYS A 23 -14.52 24.27 2.76
C LYS A 23 -14.52 22.79 2.30
N GLY A 24 -15.35 21.97 2.93
CA GLY A 24 -15.45 20.55 2.64
C GLY A 24 -14.36 19.69 3.30
N GLU A 25 -13.44 20.27 4.05
CA GLU A 25 -12.35 19.54 4.72
C GLU A 25 -12.64 19.30 6.21
N VAL A 26 -11.91 18.34 6.77
CA VAL A 26 -11.83 18.08 8.21
C VAL A 26 -10.38 18.16 8.67
N LEU A 27 -10.17 18.63 9.90
CA LEU A 27 -8.89 18.54 10.61
C LEU A 27 -8.91 17.30 11.50
N ILE A 28 -7.90 16.46 11.35
CA ILE A 28 -7.74 15.22 12.09
C ILE A 28 -6.53 15.34 13.01
N LYS A 29 -6.72 15.07 14.32
CA LYS A 29 -5.63 14.78 15.24
C LYS A 29 -5.20 13.34 14.99
N VAL A 30 -3.97 13.16 14.52
CA VAL A 30 -3.46 11.85 14.14
C VAL A 30 -3.11 11.03 15.39
N GLY A 31 -3.77 9.89 15.56
CA GLY A 31 -3.45 8.93 16.60
C GLY A 31 -2.29 8.01 16.22
N ALA A 32 -2.28 7.55 14.96
CA ALA A 32 -1.21 6.73 14.40
C ALA A 32 -1.16 6.82 12.87
N SER A 33 0.00 6.54 12.32
CA SER A 33 0.26 6.35 10.89
C SER A 33 1.18 5.14 10.68
N ALA A 34 1.35 4.67 9.44
CA ALA A 34 2.21 3.52 9.18
C ALA A 34 3.11 3.72 7.95
N VAL A 35 4.31 3.14 8.01
CA VAL A 35 5.27 3.20 6.90
C VAL A 35 4.84 2.27 5.77
N ASN A 36 4.89 2.76 4.55
CA ASN A 36 4.59 2.05 3.31
C ASN A 36 5.74 2.12 2.32
N ASN A 37 5.71 1.23 1.32
CA ASN A 37 6.70 1.28 0.26
C ASN A 37 6.59 2.57 -0.57
N THR A 38 5.39 3.15 -0.68
CA THR A 38 5.18 4.42 -1.36
C THR A 38 5.89 5.59 -0.68
N ASP A 39 5.98 5.61 0.66
CA ASP A 39 6.74 6.64 1.38
C ASP A 39 8.23 6.57 1.02
N ILE A 40 8.77 5.34 0.91
CA ILE A 40 10.14 5.11 0.49
C ILE A 40 10.32 5.52 -0.97
N ASN A 41 9.47 5.02 -1.87
CA ASN A 41 9.55 5.26 -3.31
C ASN A 41 9.44 6.76 -3.64
N THR A 42 8.54 7.49 -2.96
CA THR A 42 8.43 8.95 -3.11
C THR A 42 9.71 9.64 -2.62
N ARG A 43 10.26 9.22 -1.47
CA ARG A 43 11.50 9.82 -0.96
C ARG A 43 12.68 9.61 -1.91
N ILE A 44 12.89 8.38 -2.39
CA ILE A 44 14.06 8.06 -3.24
C ILE A 44 13.86 8.40 -4.72
N GLY A 45 12.67 8.89 -5.15
CA GLY A 45 12.38 9.22 -6.53
C GLY A 45 12.16 7.99 -7.44
N TRP A 46 11.81 6.82 -6.86
CA TRP A 46 11.74 5.54 -7.60
C TRP A 46 10.67 5.51 -8.71
N TYR A 47 9.62 6.32 -8.61
CA TYR A 47 8.56 6.33 -9.63
C TYR A 47 8.98 6.93 -10.96
N SER A 48 10.09 7.68 -10.99
CA SER A 48 10.65 8.22 -12.24
C SER A 48 10.97 7.10 -13.23
N LYS A 49 10.53 7.26 -14.48
CA LYS A 49 10.79 6.29 -15.56
C LYS A 49 12.27 6.14 -15.91
N CYS A 50 13.11 7.08 -15.46
CA CYS A 50 14.57 6.96 -15.57
C CYS A 50 15.15 5.92 -14.61
N VAL A 51 14.40 5.51 -13.56
CA VAL A 51 14.84 4.49 -12.58
C VAL A 51 14.35 3.12 -13.03
N ILE A 52 15.29 2.23 -13.33
CA ILE A 52 15.02 0.84 -13.74
C ILE A 52 15.45 -0.19 -12.71
N GLU A 53 16.08 0.25 -11.63
CA GLU A 53 16.60 -0.60 -10.57
C GLU A 53 15.50 -0.96 -9.55
N GLN A 54 15.81 -1.95 -8.73
CA GLN A 54 14.97 -2.34 -7.59
C GLN A 54 14.94 -1.23 -6.52
N THR A 55 13.85 -1.12 -5.76
CA THR A 55 13.67 -0.13 -4.69
C THR A 55 14.85 -0.09 -3.69
N ASN A 56 15.40 -1.26 -3.35
CA ASN A 56 16.50 -1.35 -2.39
C ASN A 56 17.78 -0.65 -2.85
N ALA A 57 18.02 -0.51 -4.15
CA ALA A 57 19.23 0.13 -4.67
C ALA A 57 19.34 1.61 -4.28
N GLY A 58 18.20 2.33 -4.22
CA GLY A 58 18.15 3.73 -3.79
C GLY A 58 17.79 3.93 -2.31
N ALA A 59 17.67 2.87 -1.52
CA ALA A 59 17.06 2.91 -0.17
C ALA A 59 17.71 3.91 0.80
N PHE A 60 19.05 4.06 0.74
CA PHE A 60 19.82 4.90 1.66
C PHE A 60 20.10 6.29 1.08
N ASP A 61 20.51 6.37 -0.18
CA ASP A 61 21.04 7.59 -0.78
C ASP A 61 20.10 8.22 -1.83
N GLY A 62 18.99 7.54 -2.16
CA GLY A 62 18.12 7.90 -3.29
C GLY A 62 18.75 7.52 -4.64
N PHE A 63 18.06 7.86 -5.73
CA PHE A 63 18.57 7.71 -7.09
C PHE A 63 19.11 9.04 -7.60
N GLN A 64 20.23 8.99 -8.33
CA GLN A 64 20.87 10.19 -8.87
C GLN A 64 20.26 10.63 -10.22
N THR A 65 19.71 9.68 -10.97
CA THR A 65 19.13 9.90 -12.30
C THR A 65 17.60 9.83 -12.20
N ILE A 66 17.00 10.87 -11.62
CA ILE A 66 15.53 10.98 -11.57
C ILE A 66 15.05 12.14 -12.45
N ASN A 67 13.84 12.03 -12.94
CA ASN A 67 13.12 13.14 -13.52
C ASN A 67 12.06 13.59 -12.50
N ASP A 68 12.21 14.75 -11.91
CA ASP A 68 11.29 15.28 -10.91
C ASP A 68 9.85 15.44 -11.42
N ASN A 69 9.66 15.51 -12.74
CA ASN A 69 8.34 15.66 -13.33
C ASN A 69 7.48 14.39 -13.28
N ASP A 70 8.10 13.21 -13.10
CA ASP A 70 7.40 11.92 -13.06
C ASP A 70 7.74 11.06 -11.84
N ALA A 71 8.42 11.64 -10.84
CA ALA A 71 8.93 10.93 -9.66
C ALA A 71 7.89 10.77 -8.52
N SER A 72 6.60 10.75 -8.84
CA SER A 72 5.51 10.52 -7.89
C SER A 72 4.61 9.35 -8.34
N TRP A 73 3.79 8.87 -7.46
CA TRP A 73 2.87 7.77 -7.76
C TRP A 73 1.86 8.13 -8.86
N SER A 74 1.28 9.33 -8.81
CA SER A 74 0.31 9.79 -9.80
C SER A 74 0.95 10.36 -11.08
N GLY A 75 2.28 10.51 -11.11
CA GLY A 75 3.00 11.18 -12.20
C GLY A 75 2.89 12.70 -12.16
N ILE A 76 2.36 13.29 -11.09
CA ILE A 76 2.36 14.74 -10.85
C ILE A 76 3.61 15.09 -10.02
N PRO A 77 4.40 16.13 -10.38
CA PRO A 77 5.59 16.50 -9.61
C PRO A 77 5.29 16.73 -8.13
N VAL A 78 6.08 16.11 -7.25
CA VAL A 78 5.95 16.31 -5.80
C VAL A 78 6.43 17.72 -5.44
N LYS A 79 5.58 18.47 -4.74
CA LYS A 79 5.94 19.79 -4.22
C LYS A 79 6.56 19.64 -2.83
N PHE A 80 7.81 20.07 -2.69
CA PHE A 80 8.53 20.06 -1.42
C PHE A 80 8.50 21.43 -0.72
N PRO A 81 8.58 21.50 0.64
CA PRO A 81 8.59 20.36 1.55
C PRO A 81 7.23 19.64 1.60
N ARG A 82 7.24 18.31 1.87
CA ARG A 82 6.05 17.46 1.90
C ARG A 82 5.99 16.68 3.22
N ILE A 83 4.85 16.70 3.90
CA ILE A 83 4.57 15.78 5.00
C ILE A 83 4.16 14.44 4.39
N GLN A 84 4.95 13.39 4.61
CA GLN A 84 4.67 12.05 4.13
C GLN A 84 3.64 11.31 5.02
N GLY A 85 3.39 10.04 4.70
CA GLY A 85 2.55 9.14 5.47
C GLY A 85 1.24 8.82 4.75
N ALA A 86 1.23 7.68 4.05
CA ALA A 86 0.09 7.21 3.25
C ALA A 86 -1.04 6.60 4.10
N ASP A 87 -0.81 6.33 5.37
CA ASP A 87 -1.79 5.84 6.34
C ASP A 87 -2.13 6.90 7.38
N CYS A 88 -3.37 6.90 7.85
CA CYS A 88 -3.78 7.69 9.01
C CYS A 88 -5.00 7.06 9.69
N CYS A 89 -4.89 6.88 11.01
CA CYS A 89 -6.00 6.75 11.94
C CYS A 89 -5.96 7.92 12.92
N GLY A 90 -7.09 8.56 13.19
CA GLY A 90 -7.15 9.67 14.12
C GLY A 90 -8.58 10.12 14.41
N GLU A 91 -8.72 11.25 15.10
CA GLU A 91 -10.00 11.83 15.50
C GLU A 91 -10.20 13.19 14.80
N ILE A 92 -11.39 13.44 14.28
CA ILE A 92 -11.77 14.75 13.73
C ILE A 92 -11.89 15.75 14.89
N VAL A 93 -11.09 16.81 14.86
CA VAL A 93 -11.05 17.85 15.91
C VAL A 93 -11.60 19.19 15.45
N ALA A 94 -11.70 19.41 14.15
CA ALA A 94 -12.35 20.58 13.57
C ALA A 94 -12.89 20.28 12.17
N VAL A 95 -13.86 21.06 11.72
CA VAL A 95 -14.48 20.94 10.39
C VAL A 95 -14.47 22.29 9.69
N GLY A 96 -14.27 22.27 8.38
CA GLY A 96 -14.41 23.44 7.52
C GLY A 96 -15.86 23.73 7.14
N GLU A 97 -16.09 24.82 6.41
CA GLU A 97 -17.40 25.15 5.89
C GLU A 97 -18.03 23.99 5.09
N GLN A 98 -19.34 23.83 5.17
CA GLN A 98 -20.14 22.78 4.52
C GLN A 98 -19.91 21.36 5.06
N VAL A 99 -19.17 21.16 6.13
CA VAL A 99 -19.08 19.90 6.86
C VAL A 99 -19.85 20.00 8.16
N SER A 100 -20.69 18.98 8.49
CA SER A 100 -21.43 18.99 9.76
C SER A 100 -20.49 18.96 10.96
N SER A 101 -20.77 19.81 11.95
CA SER A 101 -20.06 19.82 13.24
C SER A 101 -20.23 18.51 14.03
N ASP A 102 -21.25 17.71 13.72
CA ASP A 102 -21.50 16.42 14.35
C ASP A 102 -20.37 15.40 14.08
N ARG A 103 -19.52 15.67 13.06
CA ARG A 103 -18.36 14.87 12.78
C ARG A 103 -17.18 15.07 13.74
N ILE A 104 -17.21 16.15 14.54
CA ILE A 104 -16.16 16.37 15.56
C ILE A 104 -16.26 15.28 16.62
N GLY A 105 -15.12 14.65 16.93
CA GLY A 105 -15.03 13.49 17.80
C GLY A 105 -15.17 12.13 17.07
N GLU A 106 -15.48 12.14 15.76
CA GLU A 106 -15.46 10.89 14.99
C GLU A 106 -14.03 10.35 14.87
N ARG A 107 -13.85 9.08 15.19
CA ARG A 107 -12.64 8.33 14.87
C ARG A 107 -12.69 7.88 13.41
N VAL A 108 -11.63 8.15 12.66
CA VAL A 108 -11.62 7.95 11.21
C VAL A 108 -10.36 7.25 10.72
N LEU A 109 -10.52 6.55 9.58
CA LEU A 109 -9.42 6.14 8.70
C LEU A 109 -9.42 7.02 7.44
N VAL A 110 -8.24 7.46 7.04
CA VAL A 110 -8.07 8.27 5.81
C VAL A 110 -7.79 7.37 4.63
N ARG A 111 -8.54 7.55 3.53
CA ARG A 111 -8.31 6.82 2.29
C ARG A 111 -7.02 7.30 1.62
N THR A 112 -6.13 6.35 1.30
CA THR A 112 -4.80 6.65 0.74
C THR A 112 -4.88 7.20 -0.69
N LEU A 113 -5.64 6.54 -1.56
CA LEU A 113 -5.87 6.94 -2.96
C LEU A 113 -7.14 7.77 -3.03
N GLN A 114 -7.00 9.09 -2.92
CA GLN A 114 -8.11 10.03 -2.88
C GLN A 114 -8.52 10.43 -4.30
N GLN A 115 -9.79 10.75 -4.48
CA GLN A 115 -10.25 11.25 -5.76
C GLN A 115 -9.64 12.62 -6.03
N SER A 116 -9.12 12.84 -7.23
CA SER A 116 -8.62 14.16 -7.61
C SER A 116 -9.78 15.14 -7.72
N VAL A 117 -9.66 16.28 -7.04
CA VAL A 117 -10.60 17.42 -7.19
C VAL A 117 -10.26 18.31 -8.38
N MET A 118 -9.09 18.05 -9.00
CA MET A 118 -8.58 18.86 -10.13
C MET A 118 -9.12 18.41 -11.48
N THR A 119 -9.70 17.20 -11.55
CA THR A 119 -10.24 16.63 -12.80
C THR A 119 -11.28 15.57 -12.51
N GLU A 120 -12.30 15.47 -13.34
CA GLU A 120 -13.30 14.40 -13.34
C GLU A 120 -12.86 13.18 -14.18
N ALA A 121 -11.62 13.19 -14.68
CA ALA A 121 -11.13 12.09 -15.50
C ALA A 121 -11.16 10.77 -14.69
N GLU A 122 -11.72 9.75 -15.30
CA GLU A 122 -11.71 8.40 -14.74
C GLU A 122 -10.25 7.95 -14.49
N TYR A 123 -10.03 7.21 -13.43
CA TYR A 123 -8.70 6.79 -12.96
C TYR A 123 -7.79 7.92 -12.45
N SER A 124 -8.28 9.16 -12.31
CA SER A 124 -7.50 10.24 -11.71
C SER A 124 -7.57 10.16 -10.18
N CYS A 125 -6.41 10.11 -9.55
CA CYS A 125 -6.29 10.11 -8.08
C CYS A 125 -5.07 10.91 -7.64
N ILE A 126 -5.09 11.32 -6.37
CA ILE A 126 -3.93 11.84 -5.66
C ILE A 126 -3.62 10.92 -4.48
N THR A 127 -2.34 10.77 -4.17
CA THR A 127 -1.89 9.90 -3.08
C THR A 127 -1.62 10.73 -1.84
N TYR A 128 -2.34 10.40 -0.78
CA TYR A 128 -2.14 10.98 0.54
C TYR A 128 -0.72 10.69 1.05
N GLY A 129 0.01 11.71 1.45
CA GLY A 129 1.42 11.64 1.85
C GLY A 129 2.43 11.72 0.69
N SER A 130 1.97 11.95 -0.55
CA SER A 130 2.80 12.17 -1.74
C SER A 130 2.41 13.47 -2.44
N GLU A 131 1.33 13.50 -3.20
CA GLU A 131 0.87 14.71 -3.90
C GLU A 131 0.16 15.71 -2.96
N CYS A 132 -0.33 15.28 -1.81
CA CYS A 132 -0.81 16.12 -0.72
C CYS A 132 -0.16 15.73 0.60
N ASP A 133 -0.28 16.56 1.65
CA ASP A 133 0.28 16.25 2.97
C ASP A 133 -0.41 15.06 3.61
N GLY A 134 0.37 14.24 4.31
CA GLY A 134 0.00 12.94 4.84
C GLY A 134 -0.07 12.85 6.36
N GLY A 135 -0.02 11.62 6.85
CA GLY A 135 -0.23 11.24 8.25
C GLY A 135 1.01 11.26 9.15
N PHE A 136 2.22 11.58 8.64
CA PHE A 136 3.40 11.69 9.49
C PHE A 136 3.46 13.05 10.19
N ALA A 137 2.41 13.37 10.93
CA ALA A 137 2.20 14.63 11.63
C ALA A 137 1.32 14.44 12.86
N GLN A 138 1.27 15.44 13.73
CA GLN A 138 0.27 15.49 14.83
C GLN A 138 -1.14 15.80 14.31
N TYR A 139 -1.21 16.61 13.27
CA TYR A 139 -2.47 17.00 12.64
C TYR A 139 -2.35 16.93 11.12
N THR A 140 -3.43 16.52 10.48
CA THR A 140 -3.57 16.50 9.02
C THR A 140 -4.95 16.99 8.64
N LYS A 141 -5.10 17.49 7.41
CA LYS A 141 -6.42 17.85 6.87
C LYS A 141 -6.68 17.09 5.57
N VAL A 142 -7.92 16.68 5.39
CA VAL A 142 -8.38 15.99 4.18
C VAL A 142 -9.80 16.41 3.85
N LEU A 143 -10.26 16.16 2.63
CA LEU A 143 -11.67 16.24 2.32
C LEU A 143 -12.48 15.35 3.26
N ALA A 144 -13.59 15.85 3.78
CA ALA A 144 -14.48 15.13 4.68
C ALA A 144 -14.95 13.78 4.07
N THR A 145 -15.06 13.72 2.74
CA THR A 145 -15.40 12.50 2.00
C THR A 145 -14.31 11.44 2.01
N GLU A 146 -13.06 11.80 2.29
CA GLU A 146 -11.92 10.89 2.34
C GLU A 146 -11.57 10.43 3.76
N ALA A 147 -12.25 10.99 4.78
CA ALA A 147 -12.18 10.59 6.18
C ALA A 147 -13.36 9.66 6.51
N PHE A 148 -13.11 8.36 6.59
CA PHE A 148 -14.13 7.33 6.81
C PHE A 148 -14.28 7.03 8.29
N PRO A 149 -15.49 7.22 8.88
CA PRO A 149 -15.74 6.83 10.26
C PRO A 149 -15.49 5.34 10.46
N ILE A 150 -14.92 4.97 11.62
CA ILE A 150 -14.62 3.58 11.98
C ILE A 150 -15.06 3.27 13.41
N ARG A 151 -15.87 2.24 13.58
CA ARG A 151 -16.32 1.72 14.87
C ARG A 151 -15.66 0.38 15.14
N SER A 152 -14.58 0.39 15.91
CA SER A 152 -13.81 -0.81 16.22
C SER A 152 -13.19 -0.73 17.61
N SER A 153 -13.00 -1.89 18.25
CA SER A 153 -12.26 -2.02 19.50
C SER A 153 -10.75 -1.97 19.32
N LEU A 154 -10.26 -2.03 18.07
CA LEU A 154 -8.84 -1.91 17.76
C LEU A 154 -8.32 -0.53 18.17
N ASN A 155 -7.07 -0.44 18.62
CA ASN A 155 -6.42 0.83 18.91
C ASN A 155 -5.95 1.53 17.63
N ASP A 156 -5.50 2.80 17.73
CA ASP A 156 -5.13 3.60 16.58
C ASP A 156 -3.93 3.04 15.79
N ALA A 157 -2.96 2.42 16.50
CA ALA A 157 -1.82 1.77 15.87
C ALA A 157 -2.24 0.57 15.01
N GLU A 158 -3.17 -0.23 15.52
CA GLU A 158 -3.76 -1.35 14.80
C GLU A 158 -4.56 -0.86 13.59
N LEU A 159 -5.41 0.14 13.77
CA LEU A 159 -6.23 0.72 12.71
C LEU A 159 -5.40 1.40 11.63
N ALA A 160 -4.32 2.11 11.97
CA ALA A 160 -3.42 2.73 11.01
C ALA A 160 -2.67 1.70 10.13
N SER A 161 -2.69 0.40 10.47
CA SER A 161 -2.08 -0.64 9.65
C SER A 161 -2.87 -0.99 8.38
N PHE A 162 -4.14 -0.57 8.29
CA PHE A 162 -5.05 -0.99 7.24
C PHE A 162 -5.05 -0.11 5.97
N PRO A 163 -5.13 1.23 6.02
CA PRO A 163 -5.59 2.04 4.89
C PRO A 163 -4.88 1.75 3.57
N CYS A 164 -3.59 1.97 3.48
CA CYS A 164 -2.83 1.79 2.24
C CYS A 164 -2.69 0.32 1.85
N ALA A 165 -2.27 -0.52 2.80
CA ALA A 165 -1.92 -1.91 2.49
C ALA A 165 -3.15 -2.76 2.14
N TYR A 166 -4.20 -2.69 2.95
CA TYR A 166 -5.39 -3.53 2.75
C TYR A 166 -6.28 -3.00 1.63
N SER A 167 -6.37 -1.67 1.43
CA SER A 167 -7.12 -1.15 0.29
C SER A 167 -6.46 -1.50 -1.05
N THR A 168 -5.11 -1.49 -1.11
CA THR A 168 -4.37 -1.96 -2.29
C THR A 168 -4.64 -3.44 -2.56
N ALA A 169 -4.56 -4.28 -1.53
CA ALA A 169 -4.83 -5.71 -1.66
C ALA A 169 -6.28 -5.98 -2.09
N GLU A 170 -7.26 -5.32 -1.46
CA GLU A 170 -8.68 -5.44 -1.81
C GLU A 170 -8.94 -5.02 -3.26
N ASN A 171 -8.36 -3.91 -3.70
CA ASN A 171 -8.47 -3.44 -5.08
C ASN A 171 -7.91 -4.46 -6.10
N MET A 172 -6.76 -5.08 -5.80
CA MET A 172 -6.18 -6.12 -6.67
C MET A 172 -7.10 -7.33 -6.78
N ILE A 173 -7.65 -7.78 -5.66
CA ILE A 173 -8.52 -8.95 -5.55
C ILE A 173 -9.89 -8.69 -6.21
N ASP A 174 -10.44 -7.48 -6.03
CA ASP A 174 -11.70 -7.05 -6.65
C ASP A 174 -11.55 -6.97 -8.17
N ARG A 175 -10.50 -6.32 -8.67
CA ARG A 175 -10.21 -6.21 -10.11
C ARG A 175 -9.95 -7.55 -10.79
N ALA A 176 -9.29 -8.49 -10.10
CA ALA A 176 -9.12 -9.86 -10.58
C ALA A 176 -10.41 -10.69 -10.49
N ASN A 177 -11.45 -10.15 -9.83
CA ASN A 177 -12.70 -10.86 -9.58
C ASN A 177 -12.49 -12.25 -8.95
N VAL A 178 -11.64 -12.31 -7.90
CA VAL A 178 -11.34 -13.55 -7.18
C VAL A 178 -12.61 -14.17 -6.60
N LYS A 179 -12.83 -15.44 -6.90
CA LYS A 179 -14.01 -16.22 -6.55
C LYS A 179 -13.67 -17.30 -5.53
N PRO A 180 -14.69 -17.86 -4.85
CA PRO A 180 -14.51 -19.08 -4.05
C PRO A 180 -13.88 -20.20 -4.88
N ASN A 181 -12.93 -20.91 -4.26
CA ASN A 181 -12.16 -22.02 -4.83
C ASN A 181 -11.14 -21.62 -5.92
N ASP A 182 -10.96 -20.32 -6.25
CA ASP A 182 -9.81 -19.91 -7.06
C ASP A 182 -8.52 -20.21 -6.31
N THR A 183 -7.45 -20.56 -7.04
CA THR A 183 -6.09 -20.68 -6.54
C THR A 183 -5.35 -19.37 -6.83
N VAL A 184 -4.94 -18.65 -5.78
CA VAL A 184 -4.33 -17.32 -5.86
C VAL A 184 -2.87 -17.37 -5.41
N LEU A 185 -1.95 -17.04 -6.32
CA LEU A 185 -0.53 -16.88 -6.02
C LEU A 185 -0.23 -15.44 -5.61
N ILE A 186 0.43 -15.25 -4.48
CA ILE A 186 0.79 -13.93 -3.95
C ILE A 186 2.30 -13.82 -3.85
N THR A 187 2.91 -12.90 -4.62
CA THR A 187 4.33 -12.56 -4.48
C THR A 187 4.54 -11.55 -3.36
N GLY A 188 5.70 -11.58 -2.70
CA GLY A 188 5.98 -10.65 -1.60
C GLY A 188 4.98 -10.75 -0.43
N ALA A 189 4.43 -11.94 -0.19
CA ALA A 189 3.32 -12.19 0.72
C ALA A 189 3.57 -11.76 2.18
N SER A 190 4.81 -11.60 2.61
CA SER A 190 5.15 -11.17 3.98
C SER A 190 5.16 -9.64 4.18
N GLY A 191 5.03 -8.84 3.11
CA GLY A 191 4.90 -7.39 3.20
C GLY A 191 3.49 -6.94 3.63
N GLY A 192 3.30 -5.64 3.85
CA GLY A 192 2.00 -5.09 4.25
C GLY A 192 0.85 -5.49 3.31
N VAL A 193 1.00 -5.21 2.00
CA VAL A 193 -0.02 -5.56 1.00
C VAL A 193 -0.16 -7.07 0.84
N GLY A 194 0.96 -7.81 0.80
CA GLY A 194 0.92 -9.26 0.62
C GLY A 194 0.24 -9.99 1.76
N SER A 195 0.52 -9.62 3.02
CA SER A 195 -0.12 -10.21 4.20
C SER A 195 -1.61 -9.83 4.32
N ALA A 196 -1.97 -8.64 3.86
CA ALA A 196 -3.37 -8.25 3.70
C ALA A 196 -4.07 -9.10 2.63
N ALA A 197 -3.42 -9.32 1.48
CA ALA A 197 -3.95 -10.15 0.41
C ALA A 197 -4.20 -11.58 0.85
N VAL A 198 -3.32 -12.18 1.67
CA VAL A 198 -3.55 -13.52 2.25
C VAL A 198 -4.90 -13.56 2.98
N GLN A 199 -5.15 -12.63 3.89
CA GLN A 199 -6.39 -12.59 4.66
C GLN A 199 -7.63 -12.33 3.77
N LEU A 200 -7.53 -11.38 2.84
CA LEU A 200 -8.64 -10.98 1.98
C LEU A 200 -9.01 -12.06 0.94
N VAL A 201 -8.04 -12.83 0.44
CA VAL A 201 -8.26 -13.99 -0.41
C VAL A 201 -8.94 -15.12 0.38
N LYS A 202 -8.44 -15.43 1.59
CA LYS A 202 -9.07 -16.42 2.48
C LYS A 202 -10.49 -16.04 2.84
N ARG A 203 -10.75 -14.74 3.08
CA ARG A 203 -12.10 -14.23 3.29
C ARG A 203 -13.05 -14.52 2.11
N ARG A 204 -12.54 -14.63 0.89
CA ARG A 204 -13.31 -15.02 -0.31
C ARG A 204 -13.42 -16.53 -0.51
N HIS A 205 -12.96 -17.34 0.46
CA HIS A 205 -12.92 -18.80 0.37
C HIS A 205 -12.12 -19.34 -0.82
N ALA A 206 -11.06 -18.61 -1.21
CA ALA A 206 -10.09 -19.03 -2.22
C ALA A 206 -8.86 -19.66 -1.56
N GLU A 207 -8.09 -20.43 -2.34
CA GLU A 207 -6.79 -20.98 -1.92
C GLU A 207 -5.68 -19.94 -2.08
N VAL A 208 -4.76 -19.90 -1.11
CA VAL A 208 -3.60 -18.99 -1.10
C VAL A 208 -2.30 -19.76 -1.21
N ILE A 209 -1.54 -19.45 -2.27
CA ILE A 209 -0.14 -19.83 -2.41
C ILE A 209 0.70 -18.57 -2.18
N ALA A 210 1.49 -18.54 -1.11
CA ALA A 210 2.28 -17.38 -0.70
C ALA A 210 3.77 -17.56 -1.00
N ILE A 211 4.41 -16.54 -1.60
CA ILE A 211 5.86 -16.52 -1.80
C ILE A 211 6.50 -15.57 -0.78
N CYS A 212 7.43 -16.07 0.03
CA CYS A 212 8.18 -15.30 1.00
C CYS A 212 9.58 -15.85 1.27
N SER A 213 10.34 -15.19 2.16
CA SER A 213 11.60 -15.77 2.67
C SER A 213 11.32 -16.92 3.64
N GLU A 214 12.23 -17.92 3.69
CA GLU A 214 12.07 -19.14 4.50
C GLU A 214 11.73 -18.86 5.97
N ASN A 215 12.38 -17.88 6.59
CA ASN A 215 12.18 -17.53 8.00
C ASN A 215 10.81 -16.91 8.32
N LYS A 216 9.93 -16.73 7.32
CA LYS A 216 8.58 -16.14 7.50
C LYS A 216 7.45 -17.10 7.11
N MET A 217 7.79 -18.30 6.67
CA MET A 217 6.83 -19.28 6.16
C MET A 217 5.78 -19.66 7.22
N GLU A 218 6.21 -19.97 8.43
CA GLU A 218 5.32 -20.33 9.53
C GLU A 218 4.30 -19.22 9.86
N GLN A 219 4.74 -17.96 9.82
CA GLN A 219 3.86 -16.81 10.06
C GLN A 219 2.80 -16.67 8.98
N LEU A 220 3.12 -16.97 7.72
CA LEU A 220 2.15 -16.90 6.63
C LEU A 220 1.16 -18.09 6.65
N ILE A 221 1.61 -19.28 7.04
CA ILE A 221 0.72 -20.42 7.29
C ILE A 221 -0.26 -20.08 8.42
N ALA A 222 0.26 -19.52 9.53
CA ALA A 222 -0.59 -19.09 10.65
C ALA A 222 -1.57 -17.98 10.26
N LEU A 223 -1.23 -17.14 9.26
CA LEU A 223 -2.10 -16.11 8.72
C LEU A 223 -3.19 -16.66 7.80
N GLY A 224 -3.07 -17.91 7.35
CA GLY A 224 -4.08 -18.59 6.53
C GLY A 224 -3.60 -18.98 5.13
N ALA A 225 -2.31 -18.87 4.80
CA ALA A 225 -1.81 -19.39 3.53
C ALA A 225 -1.89 -20.93 3.51
N ASP A 226 -2.49 -21.49 2.46
CA ASP A 226 -2.64 -22.95 2.28
C ASP A 226 -1.31 -23.61 1.85
N LYS A 227 -0.51 -22.88 1.08
CA LYS A 227 0.83 -23.29 0.65
C LYS A 227 1.80 -22.12 0.69
N VAL A 228 3.03 -22.37 1.12
CA VAL A 228 4.09 -21.34 1.11
C VAL A 228 5.31 -21.86 0.35
N ILE A 229 5.83 -21.04 -0.57
CA ILE A 229 7.00 -21.35 -1.39
C ILE A 229 8.13 -20.38 -1.03
N PRO A 230 9.34 -20.87 -0.73
CA PRO A 230 10.49 -20.03 -0.49
C PRO A 230 10.84 -19.19 -1.73
N ARG A 231 11.07 -17.90 -1.50
CA ARG A 231 11.51 -16.98 -2.56
C ARG A 231 12.81 -17.47 -3.24
N GLY A 232 12.87 -17.32 -4.56
CA GLY A 232 14.04 -17.69 -5.37
C GLY A 232 14.07 -19.15 -5.82
N ARG A 233 13.03 -19.93 -5.51
CA ARG A 233 12.81 -21.24 -6.10
C ARG A 233 12.16 -21.09 -7.48
N ASN A 234 12.40 -22.05 -8.38
CA ASN A 234 11.68 -22.13 -9.64
C ASN A 234 10.22 -22.49 -9.34
N LEU A 235 9.28 -21.60 -9.66
CA LEU A 235 7.87 -21.80 -9.32
C LEU A 235 7.21 -22.90 -10.16
N LEU A 236 7.65 -23.07 -11.41
CA LEU A 236 7.12 -24.10 -12.29
C LEU A 236 7.45 -25.52 -11.80
N ASP A 237 8.60 -25.71 -11.13
CA ASP A 237 8.96 -26.99 -10.51
C ASP A 237 8.05 -27.34 -9.32
N PHE A 238 7.53 -26.32 -8.62
CA PHE A 238 6.67 -26.49 -7.44
C PHE A 238 5.19 -26.61 -7.77
N LEU A 239 4.73 -25.95 -8.81
CA LEU A 239 3.31 -25.76 -9.11
C LEU A 239 2.91 -26.37 -10.44
N GLY A 240 3.82 -26.46 -11.40
CA GLY A 240 3.51 -26.81 -12.78
C GLY A 240 2.90 -25.62 -13.56
N GLN A 241 2.76 -25.79 -14.86
CA GLN A 241 2.06 -24.84 -15.73
C GLN A 241 0.54 -24.87 -15.46
N ASP A 242 -0.15 -23.77 -15.80
CA ASP A 242 -1.62 -23.66 -15.75
C ASP A 242 -2.23 -24.02 -14.39
N SER A 243 -1.53 -23.73 -13.30
CA SER A 243 -1.83 -24.21 -11.94
C SER A 243 -2.53 -23.19 -11.05
N VAL A 244 -2.61 -21.90 -11.46
CA VAL A 244 -3.24 -20.84 -10.67
C VAL A 244 -4.25 -20.05 -11.49
N ASP A 245 -5.30 -19.56 -10.82
CA ASP A 245 -6.34 -18.73 -11.42
C ASP A 245 -5.93 -17.25 -11.46
N VAL A 246 -5.31 -16.79 -10.39
CA VAL A 246 -4.94 -15.38 -10.20
C VAL A 246 -3.52 -15.27 -9.65
N VAL A 247 -2.77 -14.31 -10.17
CA VAL A 247 -1.50 -13.85 -9.60
C VAL A 247 -1.68 -12.44 -9.05
N ILE A 248 -1.35 -12.24 -7.77
CA ILE A 248 -1.22 -10.94 -7.11
C ILE A 248 0.26 -10.63 -6.99
N ASP A 249 0.77 -9.72 -7.83
CA ASP A 249 2.19 -9.42 -7.88
C ASP A 249 2.54 -8.06 -7.26
N LEU A 250 3.49 -8.09 -6.34
CA LEU A 250 4.01 -6.93 -5.60
C LEU A 250 5.53 -6.78 -5.81
N VAL A 251 6.14 -7.66 -6.59
CA VAL A 251 7.59 -7.83 -6.66
C VAL A 251 8.15 -7.57 -8.05
N ALA A 252 7.53 -8.11 -9.09
CA ALA A 252 8.04 -8.10 -10.47
C ALA A 252 9.49 -8.65 -10.59
N GLY A 253 10.35 -8.00 -11.38
CA GLY A 253 11.78 -8.34 -11.47
C GLY A 253 12.05 -9.66 -12.17
N LYS A 254 13.20 -10.28 -11.85
CA LYS A 254 13.76 -11.43 -12.59
C LYS A 254 12.90 -12.71 -12.60
N GLN A 255 12.07 -12.91 -11.57
CA GLN A 255 11.20 -14.09 -11.47
C GLN A 255 9.88 -13.92 -12.23
N TRP A 256 9.58 -12.71 -12.69
CA TRP A 256 8.33 -12.37 -13.33
C TRP A 256 7.96 -13.24 -14.54
N PRO A 257 8.90 -13.65 -15.44
CA PRO A 257 8.56 -14.46 -16.61
C PRO A 257 7.89 -15.81 -16.29
N GLU A 258 8.12 -16.36 -15.08
CA GLU A 258 7.45 -17.57 -14.64
C GLU A 258 5.95 -17.38 -14.35
N LEU A 259 5.54 -16.15 -13.93
CA LEU A 259 4.18 -15.88 -13.45
C LEU A 259 3.08 -16.07 -14.51
N PRO A 260 3.25 -15.62 -15.78
CA PRO A 260 2.26 -15.88 -16.83
C PRO A 260 2.11 -17.35 -17.18
N ASP A 261 3.21 -18.15 -17.06
CA ASP A 261 3.17 -19.58 -17.35
C ASP A 261 2.41 -20.38 -16.29
N LEU A 262 2.40 -19.90 -15.05
CA LEU A 262 1.62 -20.49 -13.96
C LEU A 262 0.11 -20.27 -14.12
N LEU A 263 -0.31 -19.16 -14.74
CA LEU A 263 -1.73 -18.85 -14.93
C LEU A 263 -2.39 -19.85 -15.87
N ARG A 264 -3.53 -20.40 -15.49
CA ARG A 264 -4.38 -21.18 -16.40
C ARG A 264 -4.95 -20.31 -17.52
N LYS A 265 -5.49 -20.94 -18.54
CA LYS A 265 -6.23 -20.19 -19.60
C LYS A 265 -7.37 -19.37 -19.00
N GLY A 266 -7.48 -18.11 -19.42
CA GLY A 266 -8.42 -17.15 -18.89
C GLY A 266 -8.05 -16.62 -17.49
N GLY A 267 -6.84 -16.92 -16.98
CA GLY A 267 -6.36 -16.43 -15.68
C GLY A 267 -6.04 -14.94 -15.67
N SER A 268 -5.91 -14.37 -14.47
CA SER A 268 -5.68 -12.94 -14.26
C SER A 268 -4.38 -12.65 -13.53
N TYR A 269 -3.60 -11.73 -14.04
CA TYR A 269 -2.43 -11.15 -13.37
C TYR A 269 -2.75 -9.74 -12.90
N THR A 270 -2.53 -9.46 -11.61
CA THR A 270 -2.69 -8.11 -11.04
C THR A 270 -1.37 -7.61 -10.47
N VAL A 271 -1.08 -6.32 -10.65
CA VAL A 271 0.17 -5.71 -10.18
C VAL A 271 -0.09 -4.35 -9.51
N ALA A 272 0.52 -4.16 -8.33
CA ALA A 272 0.50 -2.90 -7.59
C ALA A 272 1.88 -2.52 -7.04
N GLY A 273 2.93 -3.23 -7.41
CA GLY A 273 4.30 -2.96 -6.97
C GLY A 273 5.33 -3.73 -7.79
N ALA A 274 6.56 -3.20 -7.83
CA ALA A 274 7.66 -3.79 -8.58
C ALA A 274 8.99 -3.62 -7.83
N ILE A 275 9.01 -4.04 -6.56
CA ILE A 275 10.13 -3.78 -5.64
C ILE A 275 11.47 -4.43 -6.07
N ALA A 276 11.42 -5.48 -6.91
CA ALA A 276 12.61 -6.16 -7.44
C ALA A 276 13.04 -5.63 -8.83
N GLY A 277 12.41 -4.57 -9.30
CA GLY A 277 12.70 -3.90 -10.57
C GLY A 277 11.46 -3.82 -11.47
N PRO A 278 11.26 -2.68 -12.15
CA PRO A 278 10.03 -2.43 -12.91
C PRO A 278 10.04 -2.99 -14.33
N ILE A 279 11.21 -3.41 -14.84
CA ILE A 279 11.36 -3.89 -16.21
C ILE A 279 11.31 -5.41 -16.22
N VAL A 280 10.41 -5.98 -17.03
CA VAL A 280 10.18 -7.42 -17.16
C VAL A 280 10.07 -7.81 -18.64
N GLU A 281 10.40 -9.06 -18.95
CA GLU A 281 10.27 -9.63 -20.28
C GLU A 281 8.97 -10.44 -20.39
N LEU A 282 8.21 -10.24 -21.48
CA LEU A 282 6.97 -10.95 -21.76
C LEU A 282 7.02 -11.61 -23.13
N ASP A 283 6.81 -12.94 -23.17
CA ASP A 283 6.40 -13.60 -24.41
C ASP A 283 4.91 -13.34 -24.64
N VAL A 284 4.63 -12.47 -25.62
CA VAL A 284 3.26 -12.04 -25.94
C VAL A 284 2.38 -13.23 -26.37
N ARG A 285 2.97 -14.34 -26.86
CA ARG A 285 2.23 -15.56 -27.20
C ARG A 285 1.60 -16.20 -25.96
N THR A 286 2.29 -16.21 -24.82
CA THR A 286 1.72 -16.68 -23.56
C THR A 286 0.48 -15.87 -23.20
N LEU A 287 0.52 -14.54 -23.37
CA LEU A 287 -0.62 -13.65 -23.07
C LEU A 287 -1.85 -13.99 -23.94
N TYR A 288 -1.72 -14.00 -25.27
CA TYR A 288 -2.91 -14.15 -26.14
C TYR A 288 -3.35 -15.60 -26.35
N LEU A 289 -2.43 -16.60 -26.33
CA LEU A 289 -2.80 -18.00 -26.50
C LEU A 289 -3.48 -18.60 -25.25
N LYS A 290 -3.29 -17.96 -24.12
CA LYS A 290 -3.96 -18.35 -22.86
C LYS A 290 -5.11 -17.41 -22.48
N ASP A 291 -5.45 -16.40 -23.32
CA ASP A 291 -6.48 -15.41 -23.02
C ASP A 291 -6.31 -14.75 -21.64
N LEU A 292 -5.07 -14.37 -21.26
CA LEU A 292 -4.78 -13.81 -19.94
C LEU A 292 -5.22 -12.36 -19.84
N SER A 293 -5.67 -11.97 -18.64
CA SER A 293 -5.98 -10.59 -18.28
C SER A 293 -4.87 -9.99 -17.43
N PHE A 294 -4.25 -8.89 -17.88
CA PHE A 294 -3.24 -8.15 -17.11
C PHE A 294 -3.82 -6.82 -16.60
N LEU A 295 -3.83 -6.65 -15.28
CA LEU A 295 -4.53 -5.57 -14.58
C LEU A 295 -3.56 -4.74 -13.72
N GLY A 296 -3.34 -3.48 -14.10
CA GLY A 296 -2.66 -2.51 -13.26
C GLY A 296 -3.58 -2.01 -12.13
N CYS A 297 -3.08 -1.89 -10.91
CA CYS A 297 -3.91 -1.62 -9.73
C CYS A 297 -3.40 -0.42 -8.94
N THR A 298 -3.62 0.82 -9.44
CA THR A 298 -3.37 2.07 -8.70
C THR A 298 -4.69 2.70 -8.26
N TYR A 299 -5.52 3.11 -9.21
CA TYR A 299 -6.82 3.70 -8.90
C TYR A 299 -7.69 2.71 -8.13
N GLN A 300 -8.34 3.22 -7.09
CA GLN A 300 -9.22 2.43 -6.23
C GLN A 300 -10.61 3.09 -6.21
N PRO A 301 -11.65 2.40 -6.69
CA PRO A 301 -13.02 2.86 -6.48
C PRO A 301 -13.30 3.08 -4.98
N ARG A 302 -14.14 4.06 -4.67
CA ARG A 302 -14.52 4.37 -3.28
C ARG A 302 -15.08 3.12 -2.55
N SER A 303 -15.83 2.30 -3.25
CA SER A 303 -16.41 1.05 -2.74
C SER A 303 -15.38 0.08 -2.16
N VAL A 304 -14.15 0.08 -2.69
CA VAL A 304 -13.04 -0.76 -2.17
C VAL A 304 -12.72 -0.37 -0.72
N PHE A 305 -12.62 0.93 -0.44
CA PHE A 305 -12.34 1.39 0.92
C PHE A 305 -13.56 1.23 1.85
N GLU A 306 -14.76 1.43 1.35
CA GLU A 306 -16.00 1.16 2.09
C GLU A 306 -16.15 -0.32 2.46
N ASN A 307 -15.75 -1.22 1.57
CA ASN A 307 -15.67 -2.65 1.87
C ASN A 307 -14.69 -2.92 3.01
N LEU A 308 -13.49 -2.32 2.95
CA LEU A 308 -12.47 -2.46 3.98
C LEU A 308 -12.98 -2.01 5.35
N ILE A 309 -13.64 -0.85 5.46
CA ILE A 309 -14.26 -0.38 6.70
C ILE A 309 -15.22 -1.43 7.26
N ARG A 310 -16.12 -1.96 6.42
CA ARG A 310 -17.09 -3.00 6.84
C ARG A 310 -16.41 -4.27 7.34
N TYR A 311 -15.30 -4.70 6.71
CA TYR A 311 -14.58 -5.91 7.14
C TYR A 311 -13.89 -5.72 8.48
N ILE A 312 -13.32 -4.54 8.72
CA ILE A 312 -12.70 -4.19 10.02
C ILE A 312 -13.76 -4.14 11.12
N GLU A 313 -14.88 -3.46 10.89
CA GLU A 313 -15.96 -3.33 11.87
C GLU A 313 -16.61 -4.69 12.24
N ARG A 314 -16.58 -5.66 11.31
CA ARG A 314 -17.05 -7.04 11.56
C ARG A 314 -15.96 -7.95 12.13
N SER A 315 -14.77 -7.43 12.41
CA SER A 315 -13.63 -8.22 12.90
C SER A 315 -13.24 -9.39 11.96
N GLU A 316 -13.43 -9.20 10.65
CA GLU A 316 -13.11 -10.20 9.62
C GLU A 316 -11.61 -10.13 9.21
N LEU A 317 -10.89 -9.11 9.66
CA LEU A 317 -9.47 -8.87 9.38
C LEU A 317 -8.71 -8.63 10.68
N HIS A 318 -7.46 -9.11 10.72
CA HIS A 318 -6.57 -8.93 11.86
C HIS A 318 -5.43 -7.97 11.51
N PRO A 319 -5.20 -6.93 12.36
CA PRO A 319 -4.08 -6.01 12.14
C PRO A 319 -2.75 -6.73 12.40
N LEU A 320 -1.75 -6.47 11.55
CA LEU A 320 -0.41 -7.02 11.70
C LEU A 320 0.57 -5.88 12.00
N VAL A 321 0.67 -5.51 13.27
CA VAL A 321 1.62 -4.50 13.77
C VAL A 321 2.90 -5.20 14.20
N ALA A 322 3.97 -5.03 13.44
CA ALA A 322 5.25 -5.66 13.72
C ALA A 322 6.07 -4.88 14.75
N LYS A 323 6.06 -3.54 14.67
CA LYS A 323 6.79 -2.66 15.59
C LYS A 323 6.20 -1.26 15.58
N GLN A 324 6.33 -0.54 16.68
CA GLN A 324 5.91 0.85 16.83
C GLN A 324 7.13 1.73 17.12
N TYR A 325 7.09 2.97 16.61
CA TYR A 325 8.11 4.00 16.80
C TYR A 325 7.42 5.33 17.11
N SER A 326 8.10 6.21 17.83
CA SER A 326 7.66 7.61 17.86
C SER A 326 7.89 8.24 16.47
N LEU A 327 7.08 9.23 16.10
CA LEU A 327 7.26 9.94 14.82
C LEU A 327 8.68 10.53 14.67
N LYS A 328 9.30 10.91 15.77
CA LYS A 328 10.70 11.39 15.80
C LYS A 328 11.69 10.37 15.28
N GLU A 329 11.37 9.09 15.35
CA GLU A 329 12.22 7.97 14.91
C GLU A 329 11.96 7.56 13.46
N ILE A 330 11.35 8.43 12.64
CA ILE A 330 10.98 8.16 11.24
C ILE A 330 12.14 7.58 10.40
N LYS A 331 13.37 8.07 10.60
CA LYS A 331 14.56 7.58 9.89
C LYS A 331 14.82 6.10 10.24
N SER A 332 14.79 5.76 11.52
CA SER A 332 14.98 4.37 12.00
C SER A 332 13.84 3.46 11.51
N ALA A 333 12.60 3.96 11.52
CA ALA A 333 11.45 3.20 11.01
C ALA A 333 11.58 2.90 9.51
N GLN A 334 12.02 3.85 8.70
CA GLN A 334 12.25 3.62 7.27
C GLN A 334 13.47 2.71 7.01
N GLN A 335 14.53 2.78 7.81
CA GLN A 335 15.66 1.84 7.74
C GLN A 335 15.22 0.41 8.05
N ASP A 336 14.49 0.20 9.15
CA ASP A 336 13.97 -1.11 9.52
C ASP A 336 12.98 -1.64 8.48
N PHE A 337 12.17 -0.74 7.88
CA PHE A 337 11.28 -1.09 6.78
C PHE A 337 12.05 -1.67 5.59
N MET A 338 13.17 -1.05 5.21
CA MET A 338 14.01 -1.53 4.10
C MET A 338 14.78 -2.81 4.42
N ALA A 339 15.06 -3.07 5.70
CA ALA A 339 15.69 -4.33 6.14
C ALA A 339 14.78 -5.56 5.95
N LYS A 340 13.45 -5.36 5.78
CA LYS A 340 12.46 -6.42 5.48
C LYS A 340 12.48 -7.62 6.45
N LYS A 341 12.78 -7.39 7.74
CA LYS A 341 12.94 -8.46 8.75
C LYS A 341 11.65 -8.87 9.47
N PHE A 342 10.51 -8.31 9.13
CA PHE A 342 9.23 -8.50 9.81
C PHE A 342 8.12 -8.90 8.83
N VAL A 343 6.99 -9.36 9.37
CA VAL A 343 5.72 -9.54 8.65
C VAL A 343 4.75 -8.47 9.13
N GLY A 344 4.02 -7.82 8.20
CA GLY A 344 3.07 -6.77 8.54
C GLY A 344 3.65 -5.36 8.46
N LYS A 345 3.21 -4.46 9.36
CA LYS A 345 3.39 -3.01 9.29
C LYS A 345 4.26 -2.45 10.41
N LEU A 346 4.98 -1.37 10.12
CA LEU A 346 5.69 -0.51 11.09
C LEU A 346 4.87 0.75 11.31
N ILE A 347 4.55 1.04 12.56
CA ILE A 347 3.66 2.14 12.96
C ILE A 347 4.47 3.30 13.51
N LEU A 348 4.04 4.52 13.17
CA LEU A 348 4.56 5.78 13.71
C LEU A 348 3.49 6.42 14.59
N LEU A 349 3.88 6.77 15.80
CA LEU A 349 3.05 7.44 16.79
C LEU A 349 3.48 8.90 16.91
N PRO A 350 2.63 9.86 16.50
CA PRO A 350 2.88 11.28 16.75
C PRO A 350 2.84 11.58 18.26
N PRO A 351 3.52 12.63 18.74
CA PRO A 351 3.33 13.10 20.10
C PRO A 351 1.87 13.57 20.31
N GLN A 352 1.30 13.24 21.47
CA GLN A 352 -0.09 13.52 21.82
C GLN A 352 -0.23 14.90 22.51
#